data_d1656c2aa0a7196d100cbe81bec0a6e7
#
_entry.id   d1656c2aa0a7196d100cbe81bec0a6e7
#
_cell.length_a   1.000
_cell.length_b   1.000
_cell.length_c   1.000
_cell.angle_alpha   90.00
_cell.angle_beta   90.00
_cell.angle_gamma   90.00
#
_symmetry.space_group_name_H-M   'P 1'
#
loop_
_entity.id
_entity.type
_entity.pdbx_description
1 polymer ?
#
loop_
_entity_poly.entity_id
_entity_poly.type
_entity_poly.pdbx_seq_one_letter_code
_entity_poly.pdbx_strand_id
1 'polypeptide(L)'
;YGIMRKVIGLANYHLNQVKTYEAEIYMKGTALFDRLPRAIAKRIEVNDIRVKEDKAYMLESLNEVTYQAPDNYDMKILASQNTIPGYSEAVNPMDYVNASLYQEEIEGFVSPLARSAFFYYNFSFEGSYIQGTHMIDKIRVTPKRKSQQLCEGYIYIVEDLWCLHSSDLEINTIAGTLYLEQLYANVIMDAWLPVSHKIDMNVEIAGVRANITYVSSLEYEEVELNPNLPRSYFASTSQGQGAEPEKKEPSEEQQRIQEILEKEELNNRDMAKLNKLMEKEVEASEDEEESLQ
;
A
#
# COMPACT_ATOMS: atom_id res chain seq x y z
N TYR A 1 16.12 -3.10 14.14
CA TYR A 1 16.25 -1.67 13.70
C TYR A 1 16.92 -1.53 12.32
N GLY A 2 17.93 -2.35 11.96
CA GLY A 2 18.63 -2.26 10.68
C GLY A 2 17.72 -2.44 9.48
N ILE A 3 16.92 -3.52 9.46
CA ILE A 3 15.94 -3.83 8.41
C ILE A 3 14.99 -2.64 8.18
N MET A 4 14.31 -2.19 9.23
CA MET A 4 13.31 -1.11 9.12
C MET A 4 13.90 0.21 8.65
N ARG A 5 15.16 0.51 8.98
CA ARG A 5 15.82 1.71 8.45
C ARG A 5 15.99 1.65 6.93
N LYS A 6 16.36 0.48 6.39
CA LYS A 6 16.49 0.28 4.95
C LYS A 6 15.11 0.37 4.26
N VAL A 7 14.11 -0.31 4.80
CA VAL A 7 12.74 -0.28 4.25
C VAL A 7 12.16 1.13 4.23
N ILE A 8 12.24 1.86 5.36
CA ILE A 8 11.74 3.23 5.45
C ILE A 8 12.56 4.17 4.56
N GLY A 9 13.88 3.94 4.46
CA GLY A 9 14.74 4.71 3.57
C GLY A 9 14.40 4.54 2.09
N LEU A 10 13.88 3.37 1.70
CA LEU A 10 13.46 3.06 0.33
C LEU A 10 11.96 3.25 0.10
N ALA A 11 11.18 3.68 1.10
CA ALA A 11 9.73 3.80 0.97
C ALA A 11 9.33 4.73 -0.19
N ASN A 12 10.00 5.88 -0.33
CA ASN A 12 9.75 6.81 -1.42
C ASN A 12 10.13 6.23 -2.79
N TYR A 13 11.21 5.45 -2.87
CA TYR A 13 11.58 4.73 -4.08
C TYR A 13 10.49 3.75 -4.50
N HIS A 14 10.00 2.90 -3.58
CA HIS A 14 8.97 1.92 -3.88
C HIS A 14 7.62 2.58 -4.21
N LEU A 15 7.33 3.73 -3.61
CA LEU A 15 6.12 4.50 -3.92
C LEU A 15 6.13 5.03 -5.36
N ASN A 16 7.29 5.47 -5.86
CA ASN A 16 7.45 6.13 -7.16
C ASN A 16 8.07 5.23 -8.24
N GLN A 17 8.25 3.92 -7.98
CA GLN A 17 8.93 3.02 -8.92
C GLN A 17 8.16 2.75 -10.22
N VAL A 18 6.86 2.99 -10.24
CA VAL A 18 6.00 2.79 -11.41
C VAL A 18 5.62 4.13 -11.99
N LYS A 19 5.80 4.27 -13.31
CA LYS A 19 5.37 5.44 -14.09
C LYS A 19 3.92 5.30 -14.53
N THR A 20 3.59 4.18 -15.19
CA THR A 20 2.24 3.87 -15.64
C THR A 20 1.92 2.40 -15.44
N TYR A 21 0.66 2.08 -15.27
CA TYR A 21 0.17 0.70 -15.39
C TYR A 21 -1.28 0.65 -15.88
N GLU A 22 -1.63 -0.45 -16.52
CA GLU A 22 -3.00 -0.90 -16.73
C GLU A 22 -3.24 -2.13 -15.88
N ALA A 23 -4.40 -2.20 -15.23
CA ALA A 23 -4.74 -3.32 -14.37
C ALA A 23 -6.24 -3.58 -14.36
N GLU A 24 -6.61 -4.86 -14.29
CA GLU A 24 -7.95 -5.27 -13.95
C GLU A 24 -8.07 -5.45 -12.44
N ILE A 25 -9.10 -4.86 -11.84
CA ILE A 25 -9.36 -4.90 -10.41
C ILE A 25 -10.73 -5.52 -10.16
N TYR A 26 -10.73 -6.70 -9.56
CA TYR A 26 -11.91 -7.28 -8.97
C TYR A 26 -12.06 -6.81 -7.53
N MET A 27 -13.27 -6.36 -7.18
CA MET A 27 -13.60 -5.88 -5.83
C MET A 27 -14.89 -6.52 -5.33
N LYS A 28 -14.87 -6.89 -4.05
CA LYS A 28 -16.04 -7.41 -3.36
C LYS A 28 -16.13 -6.83 -1.95
N GLY A 29 -17.26 -6.18 -1.67
CA GLY A 29 -17.63 -5.70 -0.34
C GLY A 29 -18.83 -6.47 0.21
N THR A 30 -18.80 -6.81 1.50
CA THR A 30 -19.96 -7.37 2.21
C THR A 30 -20.18 -6.60 3.49
N ALA A 31 -21.45 -6.37 3.86
CA ALA A 31 -21.82 -5.74 5.11
C ALA A 31 -22.95 -6.52 5.76
N LEU A 32 -22.73 -6.90 7.02
CA LEU A 32 -23.74 -7.52 7.88
C LEU A 32 -24.01 -6.61 9.09
N PHE A 33 -25.26 -6.23 9.29
CA PHE A 33 -25.67 -5.41 10.41
C PHE A 33 -26.28 -6.30 11.50
N ASP A 34 -25.52 -6.53 12.58
CA ASP A 34 -26.00 -7.30 13.74
C ASP A 34 -26.96 -6.48 14.60
N ARG A 35 -26.79 -5.15 14.61
CA ARG A 35 -27.66 -4.20 15.30
C ARG A 35 -27.73 -2.86 14.57
N LEU A 36 -28.95 -2.42 14.30
CA LEU A 36 -29.20 -1.15 13.59
C LEU A 36 -30.37 -0.38 14.26
N PRO A 37 -30.09 0.64 15.09
CA PRO A 37 -31.13 1.44 15.72
C PRO A 37 -32.09 2.04 14.70
N ARG A 38 -33.40 1.97 14.96
CA ARG A 38 -34.46 2.46 14.04
C ARG A 38 -34.27 3.89 13.55
N ALA A 39 -33.73 4.75 14.42
CA ALA A 39 -33.47 6.16 14.06
C ALA A 39 -32.36 6.29 12.99
N ILE A 40 -31.35 5.41 13.02
CA ILE A 40 -30.24 5.35 12.06
C ILE A 40 -30.74 4.66 10.79
N ALA A 41 -31.46 3.54 10.91
CA ALA A 41 -32.04 2.83 9.77
C ALA A 41 -32.89 3.73 8.88
N LYS A 42 -33.65 4.66 9.47
CA LYS A 42 -34.45 5.65 8.73
C LYS A 42 -33.59 6.68 7.96
N ARG A 43 -32.37 6.98 8.42
CA ARG A 43 -31.47 7.94 7.74
C ARG A 43 -30.77 7.34 6.52
N ILE A 44 -30.59 6.03 6.52
CA ILE A 44 -29.99 5.26 5.41
C ILE A 44 -31.07 4.59 4.53
N GLU A 45 -32.33 4.96 4.70
CA GLU A 45 -33.44 4.54 3.83
C GLU A 45 -33.40 5.37 2.55
N VAL A 46 -33.28 4.69 1.41
CA VAL A 46 -33.34 5.34 0.08
C VAL A 46 -34.38 4.63 -0.78
N ASN A 47 -35.27 5.39 -1.39
CA ASN A 47 -36.35 4.88 -2.25
C ASN A 47 -37.20 3.78 -1.59
N ASP A 48 -37.57 3.96 -0.30
CA ASP A 48 -38.33 2.99 0.51
C ASP A 48 -37.63 1.64 0.77
N ILE A 49 -36.37 1.52 0.39
CA ILE A 49 -35.56 0.33 0.67
C ILE A 49 -34.73 0.58 1.94
N ARG A 50 -34.99 -0.24 2.97
CA ARG A 50 -34.33 -0.13 4.29
C ARG A 50 -33.25 -1.18 4.43
N VAL A 51 -32.10 -0.75 5.00
CA VAL A 51 -31.13 -1.67 5.57
C VAL A 51 -31.77 -2.38 6.76
N LYS A 52 -31.62 -3.71 6.84
CA LYS A 52 -32.19 -4.57 7.88
C LYS A 52 -31.09 -5.24 8.68
N GLU A 53 -31.37 -5.47 9.96
CA GLU A 53 -30.57 -6.33 10.81
C GLU A 53 -30.57 -7.78 10.27
N ASP A 54 -29.51 -8.52 10.58
CA ASP A 54 -29.31 -9.92 10.21
C ASP A 54 -29.42 -10.21 8.69
N LYS A 55 -29.24 -9.18 7.88
CA LYS A 55 -29.19 -9.29 6.42
C LYS A 55 -27.81 -8.90 5.89
N ALA A 56 -27.22 -9.80 5.13
CA ALA A 56 -26.00 -9.52 4.40
C ALA A 56 -26.29 -8.68 3.15
N TYR A 57 -25.49 -7.66 2.96
CA TYR A 57 -25.47 -6.82 1.75
C TYR A 57 -24.14 -7.02 1.03
N MET A 58 -24.16 -6.99 -0.27
CA MET A 58 -22.99 -7.25 -1.10
C MET A 58 -22.87 -6.21 -2.21
N LEU A 59 -21.64 -5.80 -2.44
CA LEU A 59 -21.18 -5.07 -3.61
C LEU A 59 -20.09 -5.91 -4.28
N GLU A 60 -20.15 -6.03 -5.59
CA GLU A 60 -19.15 -6.72 -6.38
C GLU A 60 -18.95 -5.94 -7.68
N SER A 61 -17.69 -5.73 -8.07
CA SER A 61 -17.38 -5.05 -9.33
C SER A 61 -16.08 -5.54 -9.95
N LEU A 62 -16.06 -5.48 -11.28
CA LEU A 62 -14.87 -5.66 -12.10
C LEU A 62 -14.58 -4.33 -12.78
N ASN A 63 -13.35 -3.87 -12.66
CA ASN A 63 -12.95 -2.54 -13.10
C ASN A 63 -11.63 -2.61 -13.86
N GLU A 64 -11.51 -1.79 -14.90
CA GLU A 64 -10.27 -1.50 -15.59
C GLU A 64 -9.71 -0.19 -15.04
N VAL A 65 -8.45 -0.18 -14.67
CA VAL A 65 -7.78 1.00 -14.09
C VAL A 65 -6.53 1.30 -14.88
N THR A 66 -6.39 2.55 -15.30
CA THR A 66 -5.17 3.10 -15.84
C THR A 66 -4.57 4.06 -14.82
N TYR A 67 -3.31 3.85 -14.48
CA TYR A 67 -2.55 4.71 -13.59
C TYR A 67 -1.46 5.45 -14.34
N GLN A 68 -1.28 6.70 -14.00
CA GLN A 68 -0.15 7.53 -14.42
C GLN A 68 0.37 8.31 -13.23
N ALA A 69 1.66 8.14 -12.93
CA ALA A 69 2.33 8.85 -11.85
C ALA A 69 2.13 10.37 -11.95
N PRO A 70 2.08 11.11 -10.82
CA PRO A 70 2.29 10.59 -9.47
C PRO A 70 1.04 9.97 -8.82
N ASP A 71 -0.19 10.37 -9.19
CA ASP A 71 -1.44 9.99 -8.54
C ASP A 71 -2.68 10.10 -9.45
N ASN A 72 -2.47 10.06 -10.77
CA ASN A 72 -3.56 10.14 -11.72
C ASN A 72 -4.11 8.73 -12.02
N TYR A 73 -5.40 8.53 -11.69
CA TYR A 73 -6.11 7.27 -11.92
C TYR A 73 -7.35 7.52 -12.75
N ASP A 74 -7.51 6.72 -13.80
CA ASP A 74 -8.75 6.60 -14.55
C ASP A 74 -9.33 5.20 -14.33
N MET A 75 -10.62 5.12 -13.98
CA MET A 75 -11.28 3.86 -13.69
C MET A 75 -12.54 3.72 -14.51
N LYS A 76 -12.67 2.58 -15.16
CA LYS A 76 -13.84 2.19 -15.93
C LYS A 76 -14.46 0.92 -15.34
N ILE A 77 -15.72 1.02 -14.93
CA ILE A 77 -16.47 -0.13 -14.42
C ILE A 77 -16.88 -1.00 -15.60
N LEU A 78 -16.38 -2.23 -15.67
CA LEU A 78 -16.72 -3.21 -16.69
C LEU A 78 -18.00 -3.95 -16.33
N ALA A 79 -18.15 -4.33 -15.06
CA ALA A 79 -19.33 -5.00 -14.53
C ALA A 79 -19.51 -4.67 -13.05
N SER A 80 -20.74 -4.55 -12.59
CA SER A 80 -21.03 -4.38 -11.17
C SER A 80 -22.35 -5.00 -10.77
N GLN A 81 -22.40 -5.52 -9.54
CA GLN A 81 -23.58 -6.01 -8.89
C GLN A 81 -23.62 -5.52 -7.45
N ASN A 82 -24.77 -5.05 -7.00
CA ASN A 82 -24.90 -4.53 -5.64
C ASN A 82 -26.29 -4.81 -5.08
N THR A 83 -26.35 -5.12 -3.79
CA THR A 83 -27.59 -5.34 -3.04
C THR A 83 -27.77 -4.32 -1.93
N ILE A 84 -26.89 -3.31 -1.83
CA ILE A 84 -26.91 -2.27 -0.79
C ILE A 84 -27.96 -1.23 -1.18
N PRO A 85 -29.00 -1.02 -0.35
CA PRO A 85 -30.01 0.00 -0.64
C PRO A 85 -29.39 1.38 -0.67
N GLY A 86 -29.69 2.15 -1.73
CA GLY A 86 -29.22 3.51 -1.86
C GLY A 86 -27.73 3.70 -2.06
N TYR A 87 -27.03 2.62 -2.39
CA TYR A 87 -25.67 2.73 -2.85
C TYR A 87 -25.65 3.62 -4.10
N SER A 88 -25.13 4.82 -3.93
CA SER A 88 -24.68 5.64 -5.06
C SER A 88 -23.19 5.42 -5.23
N GLU A 89 -22.67 5.61 -6.42
CA GLU A 89 -21.25 5.51 -6.78
C GLU A 89 -20.32 6.44 -5.96
N ALA A 90 -20.83 6.95 -4.83
CA ALA A 90 -20.17 7.93 -3.96
C ALA A 90 -19.03 7.34 -3.11
N VAL A 91 -18.92 6.02 -3.00
CA VAL A 91 -17.75 5.38 -2.40
C VAL A 91 -16.84 4.98 -3.55
N ASN A 92 -15.79 5.76 -3.77
CA ASN A 92 -14.78 5.41 -4.76
C ASN A 92 -13.94 4.26 -4.21
N PRO A 93 -14.05 3.04 -4.78
CA PRO A 93 -13.26 1.92 -4.30
C PRO A 93 -11.75 2.13 -4.42
N MET A 94 -11.34 3.08 -5.26
CA MET A 94 -9.93 3.43 -5.47
C MET A 94 -9.27 4.03 -4.24
N ASP A 95 -10.03 4.67 -3.34
CA ASP A 95 -9.48 5.21 -2.11
C ASP A 95 -8.80 4.11 -1.25
N TYR A 96 -9.30 2.88 -1.35
CA TYR A 96 -8.71 1.71 -0.66
C TYR A 96 -7.64 0.99 -1.48
N VAL A 97 -7.76 0.98 -2.80
CA VAL A 97 -6.77 0.35 -3.69
C VAL A 97 -5.48 1.16 -3.73
N ASN A 98 -5.60 2.49 -3.67
CA ASN A 98 -4.47 3.42 -3.70
C ASN A 98 -3.78 3.59 -2.34
N ALA A 99 -4.33 3.01 -1.28
CA ALA A 99 -3.77 3.07 0.06
C ALA A 99 -2.43 2.30 0.14
N SER A 100 -1.33 2.97 -0.08
CA SER A 100 0.00 2.39 -0.01
C SER A 100 0.64 2.61 1.37
N LEU A 101 1.14 1.54 1.99
CA LEU A 101 1.92 1.63 3.22
C LEU A 101 3.24 2.41 3.06
N TYR A 102 3.67 2.68 1.84
CA TYR A 102 4.83 3.54 1.59
C TYR A 102 4.54 5.03 1.75
N GLN A 103 3.26 5.44 1.87
CA GLN A 103 2.86 6.82 2.18
C GLN A 103 3.10 7.15 3.66
N GLU A 104 3.16 8.45 3.99
CA GLU A 104 3.35 8.91 5.38
C GLU A 104 2.12 8.61 6.26
N GLU A 105 0.93 8.81 5.70
CA GLU A 105 -0.36 8.55 6.34
C GLU A 105 -1.30 7.85 5.36
N ILE A 106 -2.14 6.97 5.90
CA ILE A 106 -3.16 6.25 5.16
C ILE A 106 -4.46 6.38 5.95
N GLU A 107 -5.50 6.96 5.33
CA GLU A 107 -6.85 7.07 5.93
C GLU A 107 -6.84 7.54 7.40
N GLY A 108 -5.91 8.45 7.74
CA GLY A 108 -5.81 9.06 9.06
C GLY A 108 -4.96 8.31 10.08
N PHE A 109 -4.27 7.24 9.68
CA PHE A 109 -3.26 6.62 10.54
C PHE A 109 -1.84 6.76 9.96
N VAL A 110 -0.86 6.89 10.84
CA VAL A 110 0.55 7.00 10.47
C VAL A 110 1.06 5.64 10.01
N SER A 111 1.60 5.57 8.80
CA SER A 111 2.17 4.35 8.27
C SER A 111 3.36 3.84 9.09
N PRO A 112 3.51 2.53 9.32
CA PRO A 112 4.73 1.97 9.91
C PRO A 112 5.97 2.11 9.01
N LEU A 113 5.80 2.52 7.75
CA LEU A 113 6.87 2.83 6.82
C LEU A 113 7.07 4.35 6.61
N ALA A 114 6.32 5.19 7.31
CA ALA A 114 6.53 6.63 7.32
C ALA A 114 7.94 7.00 7.79
N ARG A 115 8.50 8.10 7.28
CA ARG A 115 9.80 8.64 7.72
C ARG A 115 9.84 8.89 9.24
N SER A 116 8.69 9.24 9.80
CA SER A 116 8.48 9.48 11.23
C SER A 116 8.19 8.22 12.06
N ALA A 117 8.09 7.03 11.44
CA ALA A 117 7.61 5.80 12.07
C ALA A 117 8.35 5.45 13.38
N PHE A 118 9.66 5.69 13.45
CA PHE A 118 10.44 5.42 14.66
C PHE A 118 10.05 6.30 15.88
N PHE A 119 9.34 7.39 15.70
CA PHE A 119 8.78 8.17 16.81
C PHE A 119 7.53 7.52 17.40
N TYR A 120 6.78 6.81 16.58
CA TYR A 120 5.47 6.26 16.92
C TYR A 120 5.48 4.78 17.23
N TYR A 121 6.40 3.99 16.62
CA TYR A 121 6.42 2.53 16.67
C TYR A 121 7.71 1.96 17.25
N ASN A 122 7.57 0.80 17.88
CA ASN A 122 8.65 -0.14 18.11
C ASN A 122 8.55 -1.27 17.09
N PHE A 123 9.70 -1.71 16.60
CA PHE A 123 9.81 -2.81 15.64
C PHE A 123 10.60 -3.95 16.26
N SER A 124 10.06 -5.17 16.19
CA SER A 124 10.69 -6.39 16.66
C SER A 124 10.82 -7.40 15.52
N PHE A 125 12.01 -7.91 15.31
CA PHE A 125 12.23 -8.98 14.37
C PHE A 125 11.76 -10.31 14.98
N GLU A 126 10.88 -11.03 14.28
CA GLU A 126 10.24 -12.26 14.76
C GLU A 126 10.77 -13.52 14.02
N GLY A 127 11.70 -13.34 13.07
CA GLY A 127 12.29 -14.41 12.29
C GLY A 127 12.11 -14.23 10.79
N SER A 128 12.74 -15.14 10.02
CA SER A 128 12.67 -15.15 8.56
C SER A 128 12.25 -16.53 8.06
N TYR A 129 11.66 -16.56 6.87
CA TYR A 129 11.35 -17.80 6.16
C TYR A 129 11.57 -17.62 4.65
N ILE A 130 11.75 -18.75 3.94
CA ILE A 130 11.95 -18.74 2.49
C ILE A 130 10.61 -18.92 1.78
N GLN A 131 10.31 -18.04 0.82
CA GLN A 131 9.19 -18.16 -0.09
C GLN A 131 9.68 -18.03 -1.54
N GLY A 132 9.61 -19.11 -2.29
CA GLY A 132 10.21 -19.17 -3.62
C GLY A 132 11.73 -18.98 -3.55
N THR A 133 12.25 -17.93 -4.16
CA THR A 133 13.67 -17.56 -4.18
C THR A 133 14.01 -16.46 -3.17
N HIS A 134 13.03 -15.93 -2.45
CA HIS A 134 13.20 -14.79 -1.56
C HIS A 134 13.17 -15.20 -0.08
N MET A 135 14.01 -14.57 0.71
CA MET A 135 13.92 -14.59 2.17
C MET A 135 12.94 -13.48 2.60
N ILE A 136 12.00 -13.84 3.45
CA ILE A 136 10.97 -12.92 3.96
C ILE A 136 11.15 -12.73 5.45
N ASP A 137 11.41 -11.51 5.86
CA ASP A 137 11.58 -11.09 7.24
C ASP A 137 10.25 -10.71 7.86
N LYS A 138 9.87 -11.35 8.96
CA LYS A 138 8.69 -11.00 9.74
C LYS A 138 9.03 -9.98 10.80
N ILE A 139 8.41 -8.81 10.73
CA ILE A 139 8.60 -7.69 11.65
C ILE A 139 7.30 -7.40 12.38
N ARG A 140 7.34 -7.42 13.70
CA ARG A 140 6.23 -6.96 14.53
C ARG A 140 6.26 -5.45 14.67
N VAL A 141 5.12 -4.82 14.44
CA VAL A 141 4.87 -3.39 14.63
C VAL A 141 4.07 -3.21 15.91
N THR A 142 4.57 -2.40 16.83
CA THR A 142 3.88 -2.13 18.11
C THR A 142 3.90 -0.62 18.36
N PRO A 143 2.75 0.03 18.55
CA PRO A 143 2.72 1.45 18.85
C PRO A 143 3.34 1.73 20.22
N LYS A 144 4.13 2.80 20.35
CA LYS A 144 4.73 3.22 21.62
C LYS A 144 3.70 3.74 22.62
N ARG A 145 2.53 4.12 22.13
CA ARG A 145 1.38 4.58 22.92
C ARG A 145 0.08 4.22 22.21
N LYS A 146 -0.97 4.03 22.97
CA LYS A 146 -2.32 3.82 22.42
C LYS A 146 -2.79 5.09 21.71
N SER A 147 -3.21 4.96 20.46
CA SER A 147 -3.76 6.05 19.65
C SER A 147 -4.62 5.45 18.54
N GLN A 148 -5.65 6.16 18.16
CA GLN A 148 -6.51 5.81 17.02
C GLN A 148 -5.86 6.12 15.66
N GLN A 149 -4.69 6.75 15.68
CA GLN A 149 -3.91 7.07 14.50
C GLN A 149 -2.71 6.14 14.31
N LEU A 150 -2.62 5.08 15.11
CA LEU A 150 -1.51 4.12 15.06
C LEU A 150 -2.06 2.71 14.88
N CYS A 151 -1.29 1.89 14.17
CA CYS A 151 -1.58 0.48 13.93
C CYS A 151 -0.70 -0.43 14.78
N GLU A 152 -1.09 -1.68 14.92
CA GLU A 152 -0.26 -2.77 15.45
C GLU A 152 -0.42 -4.02 14.60
N GLY A 153 0.55 -4.93 14.62
CA GLY A 153 0.49 -6.17 13.86
C GLY A 153 1.82 -6.57 13.27
N TYR A 154 1.81 -7.00 12.02
CA TYR A 154 2.99 -7.52 11.34
C TYR A 154 3.14 -6.92 9.95
N ILE A 155 4.39 -6.69 9.57
CA ILE A 155 4.79 -6.46 8.18
C ILE A 155 5.84 -7.50 7.80
N TYR A 156 5.82 -7.89 6.55
CA TYR A 156 6.70 -8.89 5.99
C TYR A 156 7.51 -8.25 4.88
N ILE A 157 8.83 -8.36 4.98
CA ILE A 157 9.78 -7.64 4.14
C ILE A 157 10.56 -8.64 3.29
N VAL A 158 10.69 -8.39 2.00
CA VAL A 158 11.59 -9.13 1.11
C VAL A 158 13.01 -8.69 1.44
N GLU A 159 13.83 -9.62 1.95
CA GLU A 159 15.25 -9.37 2.23
C GLU A 159 15.98 -9.03 0.93
N ASP A 160 17.01 -8.22 1.00
CA ASP A 160 17.80 -7.67 -0.10
C ASP A 160 17.09 -6.61 -0.97
N LEU A 161 15.79 -6.73 -1.19
CA LEU A 161 14.99 -5.71 -1.92
C LEU A 161 14.41 -4.64 -0.99
N TRP A 162 14.33 -4.94 0.30
CA TRP A 162 13.82 -4.05 1.35
C TRP A 162 12.44 -3.48 1.02
N CYS A 163 11.60 -4.27 0.34
CA CYS A 163 10.24 -3.93 -0.03
C CYS A 163 9.21 -4.78 0.73
N LEU A 164 7.95 -4.36 0.71
CA LEU A 164 6.86 -5.13 1.29
C LEU A 164 6.60 -6.40 0.49
N HIS A 165 6.49 -7.52 1.21
CA HIS A 165 5.88 -8.76 0.76
C HIS A 165 4.39 -8.79 1.14
N SER A 166 4.08 -8.47 2.40
CA SER A 166 2.70 -8.40 2.89
C SER A 166 2.61 -7.63 4.19
N SER A 167 1.38 -7.32 4.60
CA SER A 167 1.07 -6.72 5.89
C SER A 167 -0.18 -7.36 6.49
N ASP A 168 -0.24 -7.37 7.82
CA ASP A 168 -1.38 -7.79 8.64
C ASP A 168 -1.44 -6.84 9.84
N LEU A 169 -2.26 -5.81 9.74
CA LEU A 169 -2.30 -4.67 10.66
C LEU A 169 -3.69 -4.48 11.25
N GLU A 170 -3.73 -4.19 12.53
CA GLU A 170 -4.92 -3.79 13.27
C GLU A 170 -4.88 -2.30 13.59
N ILE A 171 -5.97 -1.59 13.31
CA ILE A 171 -6.13 -0.15 13.56
C ILE A 171 -7.40 0.05 14.38
N ASN A 172 -7.24 0.60 15.58
CA ASN A 172 -8.36 0.92 16.45
C ASN A 172 -8.86 2.33 16.14
N THR A 173 -10.10 2.46 15.66
CA THR A 173 -10.74 3.72 15.30
C THR A 173 -11.86 4.10 16.27
N ILE A 174 -12.41 5.31 16.16
CA ILE A 174 -13.60 5.74 16.90
C ILE A 174 -14.82 4.86 16.58
N ALA A 175 -14.88 4.34 15.35
CA ALA A 175 -16.02 3.57 14.84
C ALA A 175 -15.90 2.07 15.11
N GLY A 176 -14.75 1.60 15.57
CA GLY A 176 -14.47 0.18 15.80
C GLY A 176 -13.06 -0.21 15.44
N THR A 177 -12.84 -1.48 15.18
CA THR A 177 -11.52 -2.04 14.82
C THR A 177 -11.49 -2.41 13.33
N LEU A 178 -10.42 -2.00 12.66
CA LEU A 178 -10.15 -2.30 11.26
C LEU A 178 -8.92 -3.21 11.18
N TYR A 179 -9.03 -4.30 10.45
CA TYR A 179 -7.92 -5.21 10.10
C TYR A 179 -7.59 -5.02 8.63
N LEU A 180 -6.33 -4.70 8.35
CA LEU A 180 -5.81 -4.45 7.00
C LEU A 180 -4.77 -5.50 6.64
N GLU A 181 -5.11 -6.36 5.70
CA GLU A 181 -4.19 -7.30 5.08
C GLU A 181 -3.87 -6.85 3.64
N GLN A 182 -2.59 -6.77 3.30
CA GLN A 182 -2.14 -6.49 1.93
C GLN A 182 -1.14 -7.53 1.49
N LEU A 183 -1.22 -7.96 0.25
CA LEU A 183 -0.25 -8.85 -0.38
C LEU A 183 0.37 -8.16 -1.58
N TYR A 184 1.69 -8.23 -1.68
CA TYR A 184 2.48 -7.73 -2.78
C TYR A 184 3.10 -8.90 -3.54
N ALA A 185 3.31 -8.74 -4.83
CA ALA A 185 3.99 -9.71 -5.66
C ALA A 185 4.99 -9.02 -6.58
N ASN A 186 6.02 -9.75 -6.99
CA ASN A 186 6.93 -9.30 -8.04
C ASN A 186 6.18 -9.30 -9.38
N VAL A 187 5.81 -8.13 -9.86
CA VAL A 187 5.06 -7.97 -11.12
C VAL A 187 6.01 -7.82 -12.30
N ILE A 188 7.05 -7.01 -12.16
CA ILE A 188 8.05 -6.77 -13.20
C ILE A 188 9.39 -6.37 -12.60
N MET A 189 10.48 -7.04 -13.00
CA MET A 189 11.87 -6.67 -12.70
C MET A 189 12.12 -6.20 -11.26
N ASP A 190 11.74 -7.01 -10.28
CA ASP A 190 11.86 -6.75 -8.84
C ASP A 190 10.97 -5.59 -8.31
N ALA A 191 10.05 -5.07 -9.12
CA ALA A 191 9.00 -4.21 -8.64
C ALA A 191 7.87 -5.03 -8.01
N TRP A 192 7.77 -4.90 -6.69
CA TRP A 192 6.72 -5.53 -5.89
C TRP A 192 5.55 -4.59 -5.74
N LEU A 193 4.42 -4.96 -6.35
CA LEU A 193 3.20 -4.17 -6.36
C LEU A 193 2.09 -4.88 -5.58
N PRO A 194 1.13 -4.15 -5.02
CA PRO A 194 0.00 -4.75 -4.31
C PRO A 194 -0.87 -5.55 -5.29
N VAL A 195 -1.11 -6.82 -4.99
CA VAL A 195 -1.96 -7.71 -5.80
C VAL A 195 -3.24 -8.12 -5.08
N SER A 196 -3.32 -7.92 -3.78
CA SER A 196 -4.54 -8.18 -3.02
C SER A 196 -4.61 -7.28 -1.78
N HIS A 197 -5.83 -6.82 -1.50
CA HIS A 197 -6.17 -6.13 -0.25
C HIS A 197 -7.36 -6.83 0.38
N LYS A 198 -7.34 -6.91 1.71
CA LYS A 198 -8.48 -7.33 2.50
C LYS A 198 -8.61 -6.39 3.70
N ILE A 199 -9.81 -5.89 3.90
CA ILE A 199 -10.17 -5.03 5.02
C ILE A 199 -11.37 -5.66 5.71
N ASP A 200 -11.20 -6.02 6.98
CA ASP A 200 -12.29 -6.42 7.85
C ASP A 200 -12.50 -5.31 8.89
N MET A 201 -13.72 -4.78 8.97
CA MET A 201 -14.08 -3.72 9.88
C MET A 201 -15.21 -4.18 10.81
N ASN A 202 -14.91 -4.20 12.11
CA ASN A 202 -15.90 -4.40 13.15
C ASN A 202 -16.37 -3.03 13.65
N VAL A 203 -17.54 -2.60 13.19
CA VAL A 203 -18.12 -1.29 13.53
C VAL A 203 -18.93 -1.39 14.82
N GLU A 204 -18.63 -0.53 15.78
CA GLU A 204 -19.39 -0.38 17.01
C GLU A 204 -19.49 1.10 17.41
N ILE A 205 -20.49 1.79 16.87
CA ILE A 205 -20.68 3.23 17.09
C ILE A 205 -22.16 3.59 17.18
N ALA A 206 -22.52 4.46 18.11
CA ALA A 206 -23.89 4.99 18.27
C ALA A 206 -24.99 3.91 18.32
N GLY A 207 -24.66 2.72 18.86
CA GLY A 207 -25.56 1.57 18.97
C GLY A 207 -25.70 0.75 17.68
N VAL A 208 -25.02 1.11 16.59
CA VAL A 208 -24.83 0.27 15.41
C VAL A 208 -23.78 -0.76 15.73
N ARG A 209 -24.03 -2.02 15.36
CA ARG A 209 -23.04 -3.08 15.25
C ARG A 209 -23.09 -3.66 13.85
N ALA A 210 -21.95 -3.65 13.16
CA ALA A 210 -21.85 -4.20 11.83
C ALA A 210 -20.46 -4.80 11.58
N ASN A 211 -20.42 -5.84 10.75
CA ASN A 211 -19.22 -6.43 10.23
C ASN A 211 -19.16 -6.11 8.73
N ILE A 212 -18.11 -5.43 8.32
CA ILE A 212 -17.89 -5.06 6.92
C ILE A 212 -16.59 -5.71 6.48
N THR A 213 -16.65 -6.49 5.40
CA THR A 213 -15.48 -7.06 4.77
C THR A 213 -15.36 -6.49 3.35
N TYR A 214 -14.18 -6.06 3.01
CA TYR A 214 -13.81 -5.64 1.65
C TYR A 214 -12.60 -6.44 1.20
N VAL A 215 -12.65 -6.99 -0.01
CA VAL A 215 -11.53 -7.66 -0.66
C VAL A 215 -11.35 -7.13 -2.07
N SER A 216 -10.11 -6.97 -2.50
CA SER A 216 -9.77 -6.69 -3.89
C SER A 216 -8.60 -7.55 -4.34
N SER A 217 -8.60 -7.89 -5.62
CA SER A 217 -7.47 -8.48 -6.32
C SER A 217 -7.14 -7.67 -7.56
N LEU A 218 -5.85 -7.48 -7.81
CA LEU A 218 -5.33 -6.69 -8.91
C LEU A 218 -4.54 -7.61 -9.84
N GLU A 219 -4.85 -7.57 -11.12
CA GLU A 219 -4.10 -8.23 -12.18
C GLU A 219 -3.53 -7.16 -13.10
N TYR A 220 -2.20 -7.01 -13.10
CA TYR A 220 -1.51 -6.02 -13.91
C TYR A 220 -1.30 -6.55 -15.32
N GLU A 221 -1.73 -5.79 -16.33
CA GLU A 221 -1.58 -6.13 -17.75
C GLU A 221 -0.34 -5.46 -18.33
N GLU A 222 -0.21 -4.15 -18.16
CA GLU A 222 0.92 -3.36 -18.62
C GLU A 222 1.49 -2.55 -17.45
N VAL A 223 2.82 -2.63 -17.27
CA VAL A 223 3.53 -1.86 -16.24
C VAL A 223 4.78 -1.26 -16.83
N GLU A 224 4.87 0.07 -16.78
CA GLU A 224 6.07 0.81 -17.13
C GLU A 224 6.71 1.34 -15.84
N LEU A 225 7.98 0.97 -15.63
CA LEU A 225 8.75 1.47 -14.50
C LEU A 225 9.22 2.89 -14.77
N ASN A 226 9.37 3.69 -13.71
CA ASN A 226 9.93 5.02 -13.79
C ASN A 226 11.39 4.94 -14.30
N PRO A 227 11.70 5.46 -15.52
CA PRO A 227 13.02 5.33 -16.13
C PRO A 227 14.09 6.12 -15.38
N ASN A 228 13.67 7.10 -14.57
CA ASN A 228 14.56 8.01 -13.87
C ASN A 228 14.98 7.47 -12.50
N LEU A 229 14.31 6.43 -12.00
CA LEU A 229 14.74 5.76 -10.77
C LEU A 229 15.80 4.69 -11.08
N PRO A 230 16.90 4.66 -10.31
CA PRO A 230 17.98 3.71 -10.54
C PRO A 230 17.53 2.28 -10.27
N ARG A 231 17.73 1.40 -11.25
CA ARG A 231 17.51 -0.05 -11.10
C ARG A 231 18.66 -0.77 -10.39
N SER A 232 19.80 -0.08 -10.26
CA SER A 232 21.07 -0.66 -9.79
C SER A 232 21.15 -0.93 -8.30
N TYR A 233 20.17 -0.51 -7.48
CA TYR A 233 20.16 -0.83 -6.05
C TYR A 233 20.06 -2.31 -5.76
N PHE A 234 19.55 -3.11 -6.70
CA PHE A 234 19.23 -4.53 -6.52
C PHE A 234 19.91 -5.46 -7.54
N ALA A 235 20.66 -4.90 -8.50
CA ALA A 235 21.19 -5.66 -9.65
C ALA A 235 22.29 -6.69 -9.32
N SER A 236 22.72 -6.82 -8.08
CA SER A 236 23.80 -7.76 -7.71
C SER A 236 23.34 -9.19 -7.44
N THR A 237 22.04 -9.51 -7.43
CA THR A 237 21.56 -10.82 -6.98
C THR A 237 20.77 -11.64 -8.00
N SER A 238 20.34 -11.11 -9.14
CA SER A 238 19.57 -11.89 -10.12
C SER A 238 20.27 -11.98 -11.48
N GLN A 239 21.07 -13.03 -11.67
CA GLN A 239 21.40 -13.54 -13.01
C GLN A 239 20.17 -14.25 -13.60
N GLY A 240 19.26 -13.48 -14.19
CA GLY A 240 18.14 -13.96 -14.99
C GLY A 240 18.14 -13.24 -16.34
N GLN A 241 18.35 -13.98 -17.41
CA GLN A 241 18.45 -13.49 -18.78
C GLN A 241 17.23 -12.70 -19.22
N GLY A 242 17.41 -11.42 -19.55
CA GLY A 242 16.44 -10.57 -20.25
C GLY A 242 17.11 -9.26 -20.65
N ALA A 243 16.97 -8.86 -21.90
CA ALA A 243 17.57 -7.78 -22.66
C ALA A 243 18.21 -6.63 -21.85
N GLU A 244 19.50 -6.39 -22.10
CA GLU A 244 20.24 -5.24 -21.55
C GLU A 244 19.65 -3.91 -22.04
N PRO A 245 19.19 -3.02 -21.16
CA PRO A 245 19.02 -1.62 -21.49
C PRO A 245 20.39 -0.93 -21.51
N GLU A 246 20.55 0.05 -22.39
CA GLU A 246 21.78 0.85 -22.52
C GLU A 246 22.26 1.33 -21.13
N LYS A 247 23.50 1.03 -20.82
CA LYS A 247 24.19 1.50 -19.60
C LYS A 247 24.38 3.00 -19.67
N LYS A 248 23.45 3.77 -19.11
CA LYS A 248 23.81 5.11 -18.62
C LYS A 248 24.65 4.90 -17.34
N GLU A 249 25.81 5.53 -17.27
CA GLU A 249 26.60 5.53 -16.03
C GLU A 249 25.73 6.13 -14.90
N PRO A 250 25.72 5.52 -13.70
CA PRO A 250 24.89 6.02 -12.58
C PRO A 250 25.30 7.45 -12.23
N SER A 251 24.32 8.30 -11.96
CA SER A 251 24.55 9.69 -11.55
C SER A 251 25.37 9.75 -10.24
N GLU A 252 25.98 10.91 -9.93
CA GLU A 252 26.68 11.07 -8.64
C GLU A 252 25.73 10.87 -7.44
N GLU A 253 24.46 11.27 -7.58
CA GLU A 253 23.42 11.06 -6.59
C GLU A 253 23.14 9.56 -6.40
N GLN A 254 23.01 8.81 -7.47
CA GLN A 254 22.78 7.36 -7.48
C GLN A 254 23.92 6.59 -6.81
N GLN A 255 25.16 6.97 -7.09
CA GLN A 255 26.34 6.38 -6.44
C GLN A 255 26.33 6.65 -4.92
N ARG A 256 25.97 7.86 -4.51
CA ARG A 256 25.86 8.23 -3.07
C ARG A 256 24.73 7.50 -2.35
N ILE A 257 23.62 7.27 -3.03
CA ILE A 257 22.50 6.46 -2.49
C ILE A 257 22.98 5.02 -2.27
N GLN A 258 23.68 4.44 -3.25
CA GLN A 258 24.20 3.09 -3.15
C GLN A 258 25.23 2.96 -2.00
N GLU A 259 26.16 3.89 -1.86
CA GLU A 259 27.13 3.92 -0.76
C GLU A 259 26.45 3.97 0.63
N ILE A 260 25.30 4.68 0.72
CA ILE A 260 24.55 4.75 1.98
C ILE A 260 23.85 3.42 2.25
N LEU A 261 23.24 2.78 1.23
CA LEU A 261 22.51 1.52 1.36
C LEU A 261 23.42 0.32 1.66
N GLU A 262 24.68 0.35 1.22
CA GLU A 262 25.66 -0.70 1.48
C GLU A 262 26.17 -0.75 2.95
N LYS A 263 25.86 0.28 3.77
CA LYS A 263 26.22 0.26 5.17
C LYS A 263 25.43 -0.79 5.95
N GLU A 264 26.09 -1.55 6.79
CA GLU A 264 25.44 -2.54 7.68
C GLU A 264 24.44 -1.90 8.63
N GLU A 265 24.71 -0.67 9.10
CA GLU A 265 23.80 0.11 9.94
C GLU A 265 23.62 1.53 9.40
N LEU A 266 22.37 1.94 9.21
CA LEU A 266 22.01 3.31 8.84
C LEU A 266 21.65 4.11 10.08
N ASN A 267 22.33 5.23 10.29
CA ASN A 267 21.98 6.16 11.36
C ASN A 267 20.99 7.24 10.87
N ASN A 268 20.48 8.08 11.79
CA ASN A 268 19.49 9.11 11.44
C ASN A 268 19.99 10.15 10.41
N ARG A 269 21.32 10.39 10.34
CA ARG A 269 21.91 11.27 9.33
C ARG A 269 21.95 10.61 7.97
N ASP A 270 22.24 9.30 7.91
CA ASP A 270 22.22 8.52 6.68
C ASP A 270 20.79 8.45 6.13
N MET A 271 19.80 8.25 6.99
CA MET A 271 18.39 8.28 6.63
C MET A 271 17.96 9.64 6.04
N ALA A 272 18.32 10.73 6.69
CA ALA A 272 18.01 12.07 6.20
C ALA A 272 18.68 12.38 4.85
N LYS A 273 19.91 11.89 4.64
CA LYS A 273 20.61 12.05 3.36
C LYS A 273 19.95 11.20 2.28
N LEU A 274 19.59 9.96 2.59
CA LEU A 274 18.93 9.04 1.67
C LEU A 274 17.61 9.62 1.17
N ASN A 275 16.75 10.08 2.09
CA ASN A 275 15.48 10.72 1.74
C ASN A 275 15.68 11.95 0.83
N LYS A 276 16.64 12.82 1.18
CA LYS A 276 16.93 14.03 0.39
C LYS A 276 17.47 13.72 -1.00
N LEU A 277 18.30 12.68 -1.14
CA LEU A 277 18.83 12.27 -2.44
C LEU A 277 17.74 11.65 -3.31
N MET A 278 16.86 10.85 -2.71
CA MET A 278 15.72 10.26 -3.41
C MET A 278 14.67 11.28 -3.83
N GLU A 279 14.38 12.28 -2.98
CA GLU A 279 13.51 13.40 -3.35
C GLU A 279 14.05 14.14 -4.58
N LYS A 280 15.36 14.41 -4.61
CA LYS A 280 16.00 15.06 -5.75
C LYS A 280 15.95 14.25 -7.06
N GLU A 281 16.11 12.93 -6.97
CA GLU A 281 15.98 12.04 -8.13
C GLU A 281 14.56 12.04 -8.70
N VAL A 282 13.55 12.10 -7.84
CA VAL A 282 12.14 12.23 -8.23
C VAL A 282 11.88 13.60 -8.88
N GLU A 283 12.30 14.70 -8.22
CA GLU A 283 12.17 16.06 -8.77
C GLU A 283 12.89 16.23 -10.13
N ALA A 284 14.12 15.70 -10.26
CA ALA A 284 14.87 15.75 -11.52
C ALA A 284 14.15 14.97 -12.63
N SER A 285 13.40 13.93 -12.30
CA SER A 285 12.62 13.14 -13.26
C SER A 285 11.40 13.91 -13.77
N GLU A 286 10.74 14.66 -12.91
CA GLU A 286 9.58 15.49 -13.26
C GLU A 286 10.00 16.67 -14.17
N ASP A 287 11.14 17.33 -13.86
CA ASP A 287 11.67 18.43 -14.66
C ASP A 287 12.14 17.99 -16.07
N GLU A 288 12.69 16.78 -16.23
CA GLU A 288 13.05 16.24 -17.55
C GLU A 288 11.81 15.94 -18.41
N GLU A 289 10.70 15.49 -17.82
CA GLU A 289 9.45 15.25 -18.55
C GLU A 289 8.77 16.57 -18.99
N GLU A 290 8.77 17.62 -18.18
CA GLU A 290 8.24 18.94 -18.57
C GLU A 290 9.07 19.58 -19.70
N SER A 291 10.36 19.27 -19.79
CA SER A 291 11.24 19.83 -20.84
C SER A 291 11.12 19.12 -22.19
N LEU A 292 10.46 17.97 -22.27
CA LEU A 292 10.27 17.16 -23.48
C LEU A 292 8.87 17.33 -24.12
N GLN A 293 7.97 18.09 -23.50
CA GLN A 293 6.66 18.51 -24.05
C GLN A 293 6.77 19.92 -24.68
#